data_ceaee18091ee4decfda5333463afdc81
#
_entry.id   ceaee18091ee4decfda5333463afdc81
#
_cell.length_a   1.000
_cell.length_b   1.000
_cell.length_c   1.000
_cell.angle_alpha   90.00
_cell.angle_beta   90.00
_cell.angle_gamma   90.00
#
_symmetry.space_group_name_H-M   'P 1'
#
loop_
_entity.id
_entity.type
_entity.pdbx_description
1 polymer ?
#
loop_
_entity_poly.entity_id
_entity_poly.type
_entity_poly.pdbx_seq_one_letter_code
_entity_poly.pdbx_strand_id
1 'polypeptide(L)'
;MKKVGLIYSFNTKKTTQAAKRIVEAIGSENIDELNAEDITEKQFSAYENLILGVPTWFDGELPNYWDEFVPALEDLDLKGKKVALYGAGDQKGYPENFVDAIGILAVIVEKQGAEIVGFTSTEGYTFESSKARRGNQFCGLALDFENQPSKNKERISNWCEQLKKEFN
;
A
#
# COMPACT_ATOMS: atom_id res chain seq x y z
N MET A 1 -12.16 -13.12 8.84
CA MET A 1 -11.47 -11.84 8.60
C MET A 1 -12.52 -10.73 8.58
N LYS A 2 -12.26 -9.66 9.30
CA LYS A 2 -13.13 -8.48 9.26
C LYS A 2 -13.00 -7.79 7.89
N LYS A 3 -14.03 -7.03 7.53
CA LYS A 3 -14.08 -6.35 6.24
C LYS A 3 -12.89 -5.41 6.04
N VAL A 4 -12.37 -5.36 4.82
CA VAL A 4 -11.19 -4.57 4.44
C VAL A 4 -11.61 -3.32 3.70
N GLY A 5 -11.04 -2.17 4.07
CA GLY A 5 -11.13 -0.95 3.27
C GLY A 5 -9.91 -0.86 2.36
N LEU A 6 -10.12 -0.87 1.05
CA LEU A 6 -9.08 -0.70 0.04
C LEU A 6 -9.15 0.73 -0.49
N ILE A 7 -8.13 1.52 -0.18
CA ILE A 7 -8.10 2.95 -0.49
C ILE A 7 -7.00 3.23 -1.51
N TYR A 8 -7.38 3.70 -2.68
CA TYR A 8 -6.45 4.09 -3.75
C TYR A 8 -7.11 5.12 -4.65
N SER A 9 -6.35 5.84 -5.46
CA SER A 9 -6.92 6.80 -6.42
C SER A 9 -7.55 6.06 -7.61
N PHE A 10 -8.84 6.27 -7.84
CA PHE A 10 -9.56 5.69 -8.97
C PHE A 10 -9.10 6.26 -10.33
N ASN A 11 -8.35 7.35 -10.31
CA ASN A 11 -7.80 7.99 -11.51
C ASN A 11 -6.38 7.51 -11.87
N THR A 12 -5.92 6.42 -11.25
CA THR A 12 -4.64 5.79 -11.56
C THR A 12 -4.85 4.56 -12.43
N LYS A 13 -3.86 4.25 -13.27
CA LYS A 13 -3.93 3.07 -14.16
C LYS A 13 -3.33 1.83 -13.49
N LYS A 14 -2.08 1.91 -13.08
CA LYS A 14 -1.34 0.76 -12.51
C LYS A 14 -1.85 0.38 -11.13
N THR A 15 -2.09 1.36 -10.27
CA THR A 15 -2.64 1.16 -8.93
C THR A 15 -4.04 0.54 -8.99
N THR A 16 -4.88 1.02 -9.91
CA THR A 16 -6.23 0.47 -10.15
C THR A 16 -6.17 -0.96 -10.68
N GLN A 17 -5.24 -1.25 -11.58
CA GLN A 17 -5.06 -2.61 -12.12
C GLN A 17 -4.69 -3.59 -11.01
N ALA A 18 -3.79 -3.19 -10.11
CA ALA A 18 -3.43 -3.98 -8.94
C ALA A 18 -4.63 -4.13 -7.99
N ALA A 19 -5.38 -3.06 -7.75
CA ALA A 19 -6.56 -3.08 -6.89
C ALA A 19 -7.59 -4.11 -7.36
N LYS A 20 -7.85 -4.20 -8.65
CA LYS A 20 -8.79 -5.21 -9.21
C LYS A 20 -8.36 -6.63 -8.88
N ARG A 21 -7.07 -6.92 -9.01
CA ARG A 21 -6.52 -8.24 -8.66
C ARG A 21 -6.60 -8.53 -7.16
N ILE A 22 -6.40 -7.50 -6.33
CA ILE A 22 -6.55 -7.62 -4.87
C ILE A 22 -8.00 -7.94 -4.51
N VAL A 23 -8.96 -7.25 -5.12
CA VAL A 23 -10.39 -7.51 -4.90
C VAL A 23 -10.77 -8.94 -5.30
N GLU A 24 -10.30 -9.41 -6.46
CA GLU A 24 -10.53 -10.78 -6.91
C GLU A 24 -9.95 -11.81 -5.93
N ALA A 25 -8.74 -11.58 -5.43
CA ALA A 25 -8.04 -12.52 -4.54
C ALA A 25 -8.62 -12.55 -3.13
N ILE A 26 -9.04 -11.41 -2.61
CA ILE A 26 -9.65 -11.28 -1.26
C ILE A 26 -11.11 -11.71 -1.26
N GLY A 27 -11.81 -11.46 -2.37
CA GLY A 27 -13.25 -11.65 -2.51
C GLY A 27 -14.00 -10.33 -2.35
N SER A 28 -14.79 -9.98 -3.37
CA SER A 28 -15.51 -8.69 -3.41
C SER A 28 -16.47 -8.47 -2.24
N GLU A 29 -16.96 -9.54 -1.62
CA GLU A 29 -17.82 -9.46 -0.46
C GLU A 29 -17.09 -9.07 0.82
N ASN A 30 -15.76 -9.20 0.83
CA ASN A 30 -14.91 -8.95 2.01
C ASN A 30 -14.17 -7.61 1.96
N ILE A 31 -14.34 -6.86 0.88
CA ILE A 31 -13.54 -5.66 0.64
C ILE A 31 -14.39 -4.55 0.03
N ASP A 32 -14.23 -3.33 0.55
CA ASP A 32 -14.85 -2.13 -0.01
C ASP A 32 -13.76 -1.28 -0.65
N GLU A 33 -14.03 -0.77 -1.85
CA GLU A 33 -13.12 0.13 -2.56
C GLU A 33 -13.49 1.58 -2.30
N LEU A 34 -12.52 2.38 -1.90
CA LEU A 34 -12.69 3.80 -1.56
C LEU A 34 -11.67 4.65 -2.34
N ASN A 35 -12.15 5.76 -2.89
CA ASN A 35 -11.28 6.67 -3.64
C ASN A 35 -10.42 7.52 -2.70
N ALA A 36 -9.11 7.37 -2.80
CA ALA A 36 -8.17 8.14 -1.97
C ALA A 36 -8.29 9.66 -2.16
N GLU A 37 -8.74 10.10 -3.34
CA GLU A 37 -8.90 11.54 -3.62
C GLU A 37 -10.07 12.17 -2.87
N ASP A 38 -11.03 11.35 -2.41
CA ASP A 38 -12.23 11.80 -1.70
C ASP A 38 -12.33 11.22 -0.28
N ILE A 39 -11.28 10.57 0.20
CA ILE A 39 -11.31 9.88 1.50
C ILE A 39 -11.54 10.85 2.65
N THR A 40 -12.41 10.45 3.57
CA THR A 40 -12.69 11.19 4.79
C THR A 40 -12.14 10.46 6.01
N GLU A 41 -11.92 11.21 7.10
CA GLU A 41 -11.50 10.61 8.38
C GLU A 41 -12.47 9.53 8.86
N LYS A 42 -13.78 9.78 8.70
CA LYS A 42 -14.84 8.84 9.08
C LYS A 42 -14.74 7.54 8.28
N GLN A 43 -14.53 7.63 6.98
CA GLN A 43 -14.38 6.45 6.12
C GLN A 43 -13.12 5.66 6.47
N PHE A 44 -11.99 6.35 6.66
CA PHE A 44 -10.74 5.71 7.03
C PHE A 44 -10.86 4.98 8.37
N SER A 45 -11.50 5.62 9.35
CA SER A 45 -11.67 5.08 10.69
C SER A 45 -12.68 3.95 10.78
N ALA A 46 -13.53 3.76 9.77
CA ALA A 46 -14.59 2.74 9.78
C ALA A 46 -14.08 1.31 9.67
N TYR A 47 -12.84 1.10 9.24
CA TYR A 47 -12.27 -0.24 9.01
C TYR A 47 -11.17 -0.54 10.02
N GLU A 48 -11.15 -1.79 10.53
CA GLU A 48 -10.02 -2.29 11.32
C GLU A 48 -8.90 -2.81 10.42
N ASN A 49 -9.23 -3.28 9.22
CA ASN A 49 -8.29 -3.72 8.21
C ASN A 49 -8.28 -2.75 7.03
N LEU A 50 -7.13 -2.24 6.67
CA LEU A 50 -6.97 -1.29 5.58
C LEU A 50 -5.87 -1.73 4.62
N ILE A 51 -6.12 -1.56 3.32
CA ILE A 51 -5.09 -1.68 2.29
C ILE A 51 -4.98 -0.31 1.61
N LEU A 52 -3.78 0.26 1.59
CA LEU A 52 -3.53 1.57 1.01
C LEU A 52 -2.69 1.43 -0.26
N GLY A 53 -3.23 1.86 -1.38
CA GLY A 53 -2.51 1.93 -2.65
C GLY A 53 -1.83 3.27 -2.81
N VAL A 54 -0.50 3.29 -2.85
CA VAL A 54 0.27 4.52 -2.88
C VAL A 54 1.45 4.40 -3.85
N PRO A 55 1.30 4.94 -5.09
CA PRO A 55 2.43 5.03 -6.00
C PRO A 55 3.42 6.07 -5.52
N THR A 56 4.67 5.94 -5.91
CA THR A 56 5.71 6.93 -5.63
C THR A 56 5.78 7.92 -6.78
N TRP A 57 5.63 9.22 -6.47
CA TRP A 57 5.71 10.30 -7.45
C TRP A 57 7.07 11.00 -7.37
N PHE A 58 7.53 11.54 -8.50
CA PHE A 58 8.78 12.33 -8.60
C PHE A 58 9.96 11.58 -7.96
N ASP A 59 10.78 12.28 -7.20
CA ASP A 59 11.97 11.74 -6.55
C ASP A 59 11.67 11.17 -5.15
N GLY A 60 10.64 10.31 -5.05
CA GLY A 60 10.30 9.65 -3.80
C GLY A 60 9.24 10.35 -2.98
N GLU A 61 8.27 10.99 -3.62
CA GLU A 61 7.22 11.75 -2.95
C GLU A 61 5.89 11.01 -2.90
N LEU A 62 5.07 11.35 -1.90
CA LEU A 62 3.67 10.96 -1.86
C LEU A 62 2.91 11.63 -3.00
N PRO A 63 1.94 10.94 -3.63
CA PRO A 63 0.97 11.61 -4.47
C PRO A 63 0.24 12.72 -3.70
N ASN A 64 -0.13 13.81 -4.39
CA ASN A 64 -0.76 14.97 -3.75
C ASN A 64 -2.03 14.60 -2.96
N TYR A 65 -2.85 13.68 -3.45
CA TYR A 65 -4.08 13.28 -2.75
C TYR A 65 -3.80 12.56 -1.43
N TRP A 66 -2.68 11.84 -1.29
CA TRP A 66 -2.25 11.30 -0.01
C TRP A 66 -1.63 12.38 0.87
N ASP A 67 -0.79 13.23 0.30
CA ASP A 67 -0.13 14.31 1.03
C ASP A 67 -1.15 15.28 1.64
N GLU A 68 -2.22 15.59 0.92
CA GLU A 68 -3.32 16.41 1.40
C GLU A 68 -4.09 15.77 2.56
N PHE A 69 -4.14 14.44 2.63
CA PHE A 69 -4.81 13.72 3.70
C PHE A 69 -3.93 13.50 4.95
N VAL A 70 -2.62 13.68 4.84
CA VAL A 70 -1.68 13.47 5.96
C VAL A 70 -2.06 14.25 7.22
N PRO A 71 -2.42 15.55 7.17
CA PRO A 71 -2.82 16.25 8.40
C PRO A 71 -3.99 15.59 9.12
N ALA A 72 -4.97 15.07 8.39
CA ALA A 72 -6.09 14.32 8.96
C ALA A 72 -5.63 13.00 9.59
N LEU A 73 -4.75 12.27 8.91
CA LEU A 73 -4.18 11.02 9.45
C LEU A 73 -3.44 11.24 10.78
N GLU A 74 -2.71 12.34 10.88
CA GLU A 74 -1.92 12.67 12.06
C GLU A 74 -2.79 12.99 13.29
N ASP A 75 -4.09 13.27 13.09
CA ASP A 75 -5.06 13.53 14.15
C ASP A 75 -5.88 12.28 14.53
N LEU A 76 -5.73 11.17 13.81
CA LEU A 76 -6.50 9.95 14.07
C LEU A 76 -5.80 9.04 15.10
N ASP A 77 -6.61 8.34 15.90
CA ASP A 77 -6.15 7.22 16.71
C ASP A 77 -6.38 5.93 15.91
N LEU A 78 -5.29 5.27 15.51
CA LEU A 78 -5.32 4.07 14.68
C LEU A 78 -5.00 2.79 15.46
N LYS A 79 -5.06 2.83 16.79
CA LYS A 79 -4.85 1.63 17.63
C LYS A 79 -5.83 0.53 17.26
N GLY A 80 -5.32 -0.69 17.17
CA GLY A 80 -6.10 -1.87 16.81
C GLY A 80 -6.32 -2.05 15.32
N LYS A 81 -5.92 -1.10 14.50
CA LYS A 81 -6.00 -1.21 13.04
C LYS A 81 -4.76 -1.89 12.47
N LYS A 82 -5.01 -2.73 11.48
CA LYS A 82 -3.96 -3.36 10.68
C LYS A 82 -3.96 -2.75 9.29
N VAL A 83 -2.81 -2.26 8.88
CA VAL A 83 -2.64 -1.53 7.62
C VAL A 83 -1.61 -2.23 6.75
N ALA A 84 -2.01 -2.56 5.53
CA ALA A 84 -1.13 -3.09 4.50
C ALA A 84 -1.00 -2.04 3.40
N LEU A 85 0.18 -1.94 2.81
CA LEU A 85 0.44 -0.96 1.75
C LEU A 85 0.96 -1.65 0.49
N TYR A 86 0.57 -1.14 -0.66
CA TYR A 86 1.15 -1.55 -1.94
C TYR A 86 1.37 -0.34 -2.83
N GLY A 87 2.29 -0.46 -3.75
CA GLY A 87 2.53 0.65 -4.68
C GLY A 87 3.42 0.25 -5.84
N ALA A 88 3.24 0.96 -6.95
CA ALA A 88 4.05 0.82 -8.13
C ALA A 88 5.29 1.71 -8.04
N GLY A 89 6.43 1.17 -8.50
CA GLY A 89 7.68 1.89 -8.65
C GLY A 89 8.44 1.38 -9.88
N ASP A 90 9.52 2.08 -10.21
CA ASP A 90 10.41 1.74 -11.32
C ASP A 90 11.83 1.58 -10.78
N GLN A 91 12.24 0.32 -10.56
CA GLN A 91 13.53 0.04 -9.90
C GLN A 91 14.75 0.41 -10.77
N LYS A 92 14.58 0.53 -12.08
CA LYS A 92 15.66 0.95 -12.99
C LYS A 92 15.68 2.44 -13.25
N GLY A 93 14.51 3.05 -13.42
CA GLY A 93 14.38 4.48 -13.67
C GLY A 93 14.58 5.32 -12.39
N TYR A 94 14.18 4.79 -11.24
CA TYR A 94 14.27 5.47 -9.94
C TYR A 94 14.84 4.56 -8.87
N PRO A 95 16.09 4.10 -9.03
CA PRO A 95 16.68 3.11 -8.11
C PRO A 95 16.95 3.65 -6.70
N GLU A 96 17.10 4.97 -6.55
CA GLU A 96 17.37 5.62 -5.26
C GLU A 96 16.12 5.91 -4.44
N ASN A 97 14.94 5.84 -5.09
CA ASN A 97 13.66 6.20 -4.49
C ASN A 97 12.59 5.12 -4.71
N PHE A 98 13.04 3.87 -4.83
CA PHE A 98 12.13 2.78 -5.17
C PHE A 98 11.06 2.59 -4.09
N VAL A 99 9.80 2.76 -4.49
CA VAL A 99 8.59 2.64 -3.65
C VAL A 99 8.66 3.41 -2.32
N ASP A 100 9.34 4.54 -2.32
CA ASP A 100 9.51 5.38 -1.12
C ASP A 100 8.19 5.78 -0.48
N ALA A 101 7.16 6.04 -1.27
CA ALA A 101 5.86 6.46 -0.76
C ALA A 101 5.23 5.42 0.19
N ILE A 102 5.47 4.13 -0.04
CA ILE A 102 5.04 3.06 0.87
C ILE A 102 5.65 3.30 2.25
N GLY A 103 6.96 3.54 2.32
CA GLY A 103 7.67 3.77 3.57
C GLY A 103 7.24 5.04 4.27
N ILE A 104 7.02 6.12 3.52
CA ILE A 104 6.57 7.41 4.08
C ILE A 104 5.21 7.23 4.75
N LEU A 105 4.25 6.63 4.05
CA LEU A 105 2.89 6.45 4.57
C LEU A 105 2.86 5.46 5.74
N ALA A 106 3.67 4.39 5.69
CA ALA A 106 3.80 3.42 6.77
C ALA A 106 4.21 4.10 8.09
N VAL A 107 5.21 4.94 8.06
CA VAL A 107 5.69 5.66 9.25
C VAL A 107 4.58 6.55 9.83
N ILE A 108 3.82 7.24 8.97
CA ILE A 108 2.74 8.13 9.41
C ILE A 108 1.66 7.34 10.15
N VAL A 109 1.18 6.23 9.59
CA VAL A 109 0.10 5.45 10.23
C VAL A 109 0.59 4.70 11.48
N GLU A 110 1.84 4.27 11.50
CA GLU A 110 2.42 3.64 12.69
C GLU A 110 2.52 4.60 13.87
N LYS A 111 2.87 5.85 13.63
CA LYS A 111 2.90 6.89 14.68
C LYS A 111 1.53 7.11 15.31
N GLN A 112 0.46 6.80 14.60
CA GLN A 112 -0.91 6.92 15.08
C GLN A 112 -1.41 5.63 15.75
N GLY A 113 -0.59 4.60 15.83
CA GLY A 113 -0.87 3.35 16.54
C GLY A 113 -1.25 2.16 15.66
N ALA A 114 -1.28 2.31 14.33
CA ALA A 114 -1.57 1.19 13.43
C ALA A 114 -0.42 0.17 13.42
N GLU A 115 -0.79 -1.09 13.25
CA GLU A 115 0.16 -2.18 12.98
C GLU A 115 0.30 -2.35 11.48
N ILE A 116 1.51 -2.29 10.95
CA ILE A 116 1.77 -2.59 9.54
C ILE A 116 1.84 -4.10 9.36
N VAL A 117 1.10 -4.61 8.40
CA VAL A 117 1.09 -6.01 7.98
C VAL A 117 1.42 -6.10 6.49
N GLY A 118 1.66 -7.31 5.99
CA GLY A 118 1.94 -7.50 4.57
C GLY A 118 3.36 -7.16 4.16
N PHE A 119 4.34 -7.38 5.03
CA PHE A 119 5.75 -7.28 4.69
C PHE A 119 6.12 -8.30 3.62
N THR A 120 6.94 -7.90 2.66
CA THR A 120 7.42 -8.78 1.59
C THR A 120 8.93 -8.76 1.47
N SER A 121 9.52 -9.83 0.93
CA SER A 121 10.97 -9.91 0.72
C SER A 121 11.45 -8.91 -0.33
N THR A 122 12.65 -8.36 -0.13
CA THR A 122 13.35 -7.56 -1.15
C THR A 122 14.01 -8.42 -2.24
N GLU A 123 14.00 -9.74 -2.07
CA GLU A 123 14.58 -10.67 -3.04
C GLU A 123 13.88 -10.59 -4.40
N GLY A 124 14.67 -10.56 -5.47
CA GLY A 124 14.14 -10.46 -6.83
C GLY A 124 14.00 -9.02 -7.33
N TYR A 125 14.37 -8.04 -6.54
CA TYR A 125 14.40 -6.63 -6.92
C TYR A 125 15.83 -6.11 -6.96
N THR A 126 16.09 -5.16 -7.86
CA THR A 126 17.40 -4.48 -7.97
C THR A 126 17.19 -2.99 -7.88
N PHE A 127 17.58 -2.40 -6.76
CA PHE A 127 17.46 -0.97 -6.49
C PHE A 127 18.60 -0.52 -5.54
N GLU A 128 18.82 0.77 -5.44
CA GLU A 128 19.88 1.31 -4.58
C GLU A 128 19.39 1.61 -3.17
N SER A 129 18.24 2.28 -3.04
CA SER A 129 17.64 2.58 -1.75
C SER A 129 16.12 2.67 -1.82
N SER A 130 15.47 2.44 -0.69
CA SER A 130 14.02 2.54 -0.55
C SER A 130 13.66 2.87 0.89
N LYS A 131 12.79 3.86 1.07
CA LYS A 131 12.21 4.18 2.39
C LYS A 131 11.25 3.09 2.89
N ALA A 132 10.78 2.22 1.99
CA ALA A 132 9.95 1.07 2.35
C ALA A 132 10.77 -0.12 2.88
N ARG A 133 12.10 -0.07 2.73
CA ARG A 133 12.98 -1.17 3.14
C ARG A 133 13.19 -1.16 4.65
N ARG A 134 12.98 -2.33 5.26
CA ARG A 134 13.27 -2.59 6.67
C ARG A 134 14.05 -3.92 6.76
N GLY A 135 15.36 -3.82 6.86
CA GLY A 135 16.23 -4.99 6.76
C GLY A 135 16.20 -5.59 5.36
N ASN A 136 15.82 -6.84 5.23
CA ASN A 136 15.69 -7.55 3.95
C ASN A 136 14.23 -7.65 3.48
N GLN A 137 13.35 -6.79 4.01
CA GLN A 137 11.93 -6.74 3.65
C GLN A 137 11.50 -5.33 3.23
N PHE A 138 10.46 -5.25 2.42
CA PHE A 138 9.64 -4.04 2.28
C PHE A 138 8.52 -4.08 3.31
N CYS A 139 8.13 -2.92 3.83
CA CYS A 139 6.96 -2.80 4.70
C CYS A 139 5.64 -2.74 3.92
N GLY A 140 5.57 -3.45 2.80
CA GLY A 140 4.42 -3.54 1.92
C GLY A 140 4.74 -4.33 0.67
N LEU A 141 3.88 -4.24 -0.34
CA LEU A 141 4.05 -4.91 -1.63
C LEU A 141 4.56 -3.92 -2.68
N ALA A 142 5.79 -4.11 -3.13
CA ALA A 142 6.37 -3.35 -4.23
C ALA A 142 6.03 -3.99 -5.58
N LEU A 143 5.43 -3.23 -6.48
CA LEU A 143 5.09 -3.66 -7.83
C LEU A 143 5.88 -2.86 -8.86
N ASP A 144 6.41 -3.52 -9.87
CA ASP A 144 7.17 -2.88 -10.94
C ASP A 144 6.58 -3.27 -12.30
N PHE A 145 5.70 -2.43 -12.81
CA PHE A 145 5.05 -2.63 -14.12
C PHE A 145 5.98 -2.31 -15.28
N GLU A 146 7.00 -1.50 -15.04
CA GLU A 146 7.96 -1.09 -16.09
C GLU A 146 8.98 -2.17 -16.40
N ASN A 147 9.53 -2.80 -15.37
CA ASN A 147 10.66 -3.73 -15.51
C ASN A 147 10.28 -5.20 -15.25
N GLN A 148 9.25 -5.45 -14.44
CA GLN A 148 8.86 -6.80 -14.03
C GLN A 148 7.33 -7.03 -14.12
N PRO A 149 6.68 -6.65 -15.23
CA PRO A 149 5.21 -6.78 -15.32
C PRO A 149 4.72 -8.21 -15.17
N SER A 150 5.48 -9.20 -15.62
CA SER A 150 5.10 -10.62 -15.55
C SER A 150 5.08 -11.18 -14.12
N LYS A 151 5.74 -10.52 -13.17
CA LYS A 151 5.80 -10.97 -11.77
C LYS A 151 4.67 -10.42 -10.90
N ASN A 152 3.99 -9.39 -11.35
CA ASN A 152 3.02 -8.67 -10.51
C ASN A 152 1.82 -9.52 -10.11
N LYS A 153 1.30 -10.34 -11.02
CA LYS A 153 0.15 -11.20 -10.73
C LYS A 153 0.42 -12.17 -9.58
N GLU A 154 1.55 -12.85 -9.63
CA GLU A 154 1.95 -13.80 -8.59
C GLU A 154 2.25 -13.09 -7.27
N ARG A 155 2.95 -11.96 -7.32
CA ARG A 155 3.24 -11.15 -6.14
C ARG A 155 1.97 -10.70 -5.43
N ILE A 156 0.97 -10.24 -6.17
CA ILE A 156 -0.32 -9.81 -5.60
C ILE A 156 -1.06 -11.01 -5.01
N SER A 157 -1.12 -12.14 -5.72
CA SER A 157 -1.80 -13.34 -5.26
C SER A 157 -1.21 -13.86 -3.95
N ASN A 158 0.10 -14.01 -3.88
CA ASN A 158 0.79 -14.46 -2.67
C ASN A 158 0.60 -13.49 -1.50
N TRP A 159 0.66 -12.20 -1.78
CA TRP A 159 0.45 -11.17 -0.77
C TRP A 159 -0.97 -11.21 -0.20
N CYS A 160 -1.97 -11.39 -1.04
CA CYS A 160 -3.36 -11.49 -0.57
C CYS A 160 -3.59 -12.73 0.31
N GLU A 161 -2.96 -13.86 -0.02
CA GLU A 161 -3.01 -15.05 0.83
C GLU A 161 -2.35 -14.81 2.19
N GLN A 162 -1.25 -14.07 2.21
CA GLN A 162 -0.59 -13.64 3.44
C GLN A 162 -1.51 -12.72 4.26
N LEU A 163 -2.12 -11.73 3.63
CA LEU A 163 -3.01 -10.76 4.31
C LEU A 163 -4.22 -11.44 4.96
N LYS A 164 -4.78 -12.47 4.34
CA LYS A 164 -5.90 -13.24 4.92
C LYS A 164 -5.54 -13.87 6.27
N LYS A 165 -4.26 -14.13 6.51
CA LYS A 165 -3.76 -14.70 7.77
C LYS A 165 -3.35 -13.62 8.77
N GLU A 166 -2.95 -12.46 8.30
CA GLU A 166 -2.42 -11.37 9.13
C GLU A 166 -3.50 -10.38 9.59
N PHE A 167 -4.53 -10.15 8.79
CA PHE A 167 -5.63 -9.23 9.13
C PHE A 167 -6.50 -9.72 10.29
N ASN A 168 -7.19 -8.77 10.92
CA ASN A 168 -8.14 -9.03 12.01
C ASN A 168 -9.35 -9.86 11.57
#